data_2bbdfd8fd1f842102edd5f7e395bf47f
#
_entry.id   2bbdfd8fd1f842102edd5f7e395bf47f
#
_cell.length_a   1.000
_cell.length_b   1.000
_cell.length_c   1.000
_cell.angle_alpha   90.00
_cell.angle_beta   90.00
_cell.angle_gamma   90.00
#
_symmetry.space_group_name_H-M   'P 1'
#
loop_
_entity.id
_entity.type
_entity.pdbx_description
1 polymer ?
#
loop_
_entity_poly.entity_id
_entity_poly.type
_entity_poly.pdbx_seq_one_letter_code
_entity_poly.pdbx_strand_id
1 'polypeptide(L)'
;MSQSPSSVWNNCLAFVKDNIQPQAYKTWFEPIIPVKLSDNVLSIQVPSKFFYEWLEEHYVKILRIALSKELGSNARLVYVIKMENTYGNKAPFTESIPSSSSNSIKTQSIESPFSSFASDLKNPFVIPGIKNLQIESQLNANYTFENFLEGDSNRLARSAGIAVSNKPGGTSFNPLLIYGGVGLGKTHLAHAIGVDIKHKYPEKTVLYISAEKFTQQYVDSVKKNTRNDFIHFYQLIDILIVDDVQFLSGKSGTQDVFFHIFNHLHQNGKQVIITSDKAPIDMQDIEQRLLSRFKWGLSAELQNPNFETRVSILKNKLFRDGVTIQNEVIEFVAKNINSNVRELEGAIISLIAQSSFNKAEITVDLAKEVINKFVKSNRREVSIDYIQKVVSDYFQMDINTLQSKTRRRHIVQARQIAMYFAKKYTKASLASIGSQIGKRDHATVLHACKTVDNLSFTDKQFRKYVEDLNNKLSN
;
A
#
# COMPACT_ATOMS: atom_id res chain seq x y z
N MET A 1 6.12 48.13 12.36
CA MET A 1 7.28 47.65 11.59
C MET A 1 6.86 46.37 10.89
N SER A 2 6.86 46.36 9.56
CA SER A 2 6.51 45.18 8.80
C SER A 2 7.60 44.10 8.97
N GLN A 3 7.28 43.03 9.63
CA GLN A 3 8.22 41.88 9.77
C GLN A 3 8.51 41.30 8.37
N SER A 4 9.76 41.07 8.04
CA SER A 4 10.12 40.44 6.78
C SER A 4 9.87 38.92 6.86
N PRO A 5 9.50 38.25 5.74
CA PRO A 5 9.32 36.79 5.72
C PRO A 5 10.57 36.03 6.24
N SER A 6 11.73 36.53 5.89
CA SER A 6 13.02 35.93 6.30
C SER A 6 13.30 36.08 7.80
N SER A 7 12.93 37.22 8.41
CA SER A 7 13.10 37.43 9.85
C SER A 7 12.21 36.46 10.65
N VAL A 8 10.95 36.36 10.30
CA VAL A 8 10.00 35.44 10.96
C VAL A 8 10.44 33.99 10.79
N TRP A 9 10.86 33.61 9.59
CA TRP A 9 11.33 32.24 9.35
C TRP A 9 12.59 31.91 10.12
N ASN A 10 13.57 32.81 10.20
CA ASN A 10 14.79 32.61 10.97
C ASN A 10 14.52 32.40 12.47
N ASN A 11 13.54 33.15 13.01
CA ASN A 11 13.15 32.97 14.42
C ASN A 11 12.45 31.60 14.62
N CYS A 12 11.60 31.18 13.68
CA CYS A 12 11.04 29.83 13.70
C CYS A 12 12.11 28.76 13.60
N LEU A 13 13.12 28.94 12.73
CA LEU A 13 14.23 28.01 12.59
C LEU A 13 15.10 27.91 13.86
N ALA A 14 15.31 29.01 14.59
CA ALA A 14 16.01 28.96 15.87
C ALA A 14 15.28 28.06 16.86
N PHE A 15 13.96 28.23 17.00
CA PHE A 15 13.14 27.36 17.86
C PHE A 15 13.16 25.90 17.42
N VAL A 16 13.04 25.64 16.11
CA VAL A 16 13.08 24.27 15.55
C VAL A 16 14.42 23.61 15.83
N LYS A 17 15.53 24.35 15.66
CA LYS A 17 16.90 23.85 15.87
C LYS A 17 17.13 23.38 17.30
N ASP A 18 16.53 24.06 18.30
CA ASP A 18 16.65 23.69 19.69
C ASP A 18 15.85 22.44 20.08
N ASN A 19 14.88 22.05 19.24
CA ASN A 19 13.93 20.98 19.55
C ASN A 19 14.08 19.72 18.68
N ILE A 20 15.02 19.70 17.71
CA ILE A 20 15.26 18.55 16.83
C ILE A 20 16.75 18.23 16.72
N GLN A 21 17.05 17.01 16.28
CA GLN A 21 18.44 16.59 16.08
C GLN A 21 19.14 17.43 14.99
N PRO A 22 20.41 17.80 15.17
CA PRO A 22 21.14 18.65 14.22
C PRO A 22 21.17 18.15 12.78
N GLN A 23 21.18 16.83 12.60
CA GLN A 23 21.16 16.18 11.29
C GLN A 23 19.81 16.33 10.61
N ALA A 24 18.70 16.15 11.35
CA ALA A 24 17.35 16.35 10.85
C ALA A 24 17.10 17.82 10.47
N TYR A 25 17.63 18.77 11.27
CA TYR A 25 17.54 20.18 10.95
C TYR A 25 18.19 20.54 9.61
N LYS A 26 19.42 20.08 9.37
CA LYS A 26 20.15 20.32 8.11
C LYS A 26 19.41 19.74 6.90
N THR A 27 18.80 18.57 7.07
CA THR A 27 18.13 17.88 5.96
C THR A 27 16.79 18.50 5.62
N TRP A 28 15.99 18.83 6.62
CA TRP A 28 14.56 19.14 6.42
C TRP A 28 14.20 20.63 6.54
N PHE A 29 15.05 21.44 7.16
CA PHE A 29 14.74 22.84 7.43
C PHE A 29 15.69 23.82 6.73
N GLU A 30 16.96 23.47 6.57
CA GLU A 30 17.96 24.32 5.91
C GLU A 30 17.64 24.61 4.43
N PRO A 31 17.06 23.65 3.64
CA PRO A 31 16.71 23.91 2.24
C PRO A 31 15.46 24.78 2.02
N ILE A 32 14.71 25.10 3.07
CA ILE A 32 13.45 25.86 2.98
C ILE A 32 13.73 27.33 2.82
N ILE A 33 13.07 27.97 1.85
CA ILE A 33 13.21 29.41 1.55
C ILE A 33 11.90 30.13 1.86
N PRO A 34 11.87 31.14 2.74
CA PRO A 34 10.67 31.96 2.94
C PRO A 34 10.43 32.85 1.73
N VAL A 35 9.17 32.85 1.22
CA VAL A 35 8.80 33.56 -0.01
C VAL A 35 7.99 34.81 0.28
N LYS A 36 6.94 34.69 1.09
CA LYS A 36 5.99 35.79 1.32
C LYS A 36 5.39 35.70 2.72
N LEU A 37 5.11 36.87 3.31
CA LEU A 37 4.33 37.01 4.54
C LEU A 37 3.16 37.98 4.26
N SER A 38 1.90 37.54 4.48
CA SER A 38 0.69 38.36 4.32
C SER A 38 -0.33 37.93 5.36
N ASP A 39 -0.89 38.85 6.12
CA ASP A 39 -1.99 38.62 7.06
C ASP A 39 -1.81 37.38 7.96
N ASN A 40 -0.64 37.26 8.61
CA ASN A 40 -0.24 36.11 9.43
C ASN A 40 -0.12 34.76 8.66
N VAL A 41 -0.07 34.80 7.32
CA VAL A 41 0.22 33.64 6.49
C VAL A 41 1.66 33.69 5.99
N LEU A 42 2.48 32.77 6.43
CA LEU A 42 3.86 32.63 5.95
C LEU A 42 3.90 31.61 4.81
N SER A 43 4.38 32.04 3.65
CA SER A 43 4.62 31.15 2.51
C SER A 43 6.10 30.76 2.46
N ILE A 44 6.36 29.45 2.46
CA ILE A 44 7.71 28.89 2.38
C ILE A 44 7.83 28.00 1.13
N GLN A 45 8.95 28.13 0.43
CA GLN A 45 9.26 27.28 -0.71
C GLN A 45 10.00 26.02 -0.23
N VAL A 46 9.48 24.86 -0.64
CA VAL A 46 10.07 23.55 -0.38
C VAL A 46 10.59 22.93 -1.68
N PRO A 47 11.63 22.08 -1.61
CA PRO A 47 12.25 21.50 -2.82
C PRO A 47 11.35 20.59 -3.63
N SER A 48 10.45 19.86 -2.99
CA SER A 48 9.57 18.89 -3.66
C SER A 48 8.31 18.61 -2.87
N LYS A 49 7.33 17.95 -3.51
CA LYS A 49 6.10 17.50 -2.87
C LYS A 49 6.38 16.46 -1.76
N PHE A 50 7.34 15.56 -1.96
CA PHE A 50 7.81 14.64 -0.94
C PHE A 50 8.31 15.37 0.32
N PHE A 51 9.02 16.48 0.13
CA PHE A 51 9.52 17.31 1.22
C PHE A 51 8.40 17.92 2.05
N TYR A 52 7.34 18.40 1.39
CA TYR A 52 6.12 18.89 2.01
C TYR A 52 5.42 17.80 2.82
N GLU A 53 5.16 16.62 2.21
CA GLU A 53 4.48 15.49 2.88
C GLU A 53 5.24 15.04 4.12
N TRP A 54 6.57 14.95 4.05
CA TRP A 54 7.41 14.58 5.18
C TRP A 54 7.37 15.60 6.32
N LEU A 55 7.40 16.89 6.01
CA LEU A 55 7.30 17.96 7.01
C LEU A 55 5.94 17.95 7.72
N GLU A 56 4.86 17.75 6.97
CA GLU A 56 3.50 17.68 7.54
C GLU A 56 3.31 16.43 8.40
N GLU A 57 3.89 15.30 8.03
CA GLU A 57 3.76 14.06 8.78
C GLU A 57 4.57 14.08 10.10
N HIS A 58 5.80 14.59 10.05
CA HIS A 58 6.75 14.42 11.15
C HIS A 58 6.96 15.69 11.97
N TYR A 59 6.83 16.88 11.39
CA TYR A 59 7.22 18.15 12.00
C TYR A 59 6.12 19.21 12.11
N VAL A 60 4.88 18.91 11.68
CA VAL A 60 3.75 19.86 11.71
C VAL A 60 3.51 20.46 13.10
N LYS A 61 3.66 19.66 14.17
CA LYS A 61 3.44 20.13 15.56
C LYS A 61 4.48 21.18 15.96
N ILE A 62 5.74 20.93 15.66
CA ILE A 62 6.84 21.85 15.98
C ILE A 62 6.74 23.13 15.16
N LEU A 63 6.43 23.03 13.87
CA LEU A 63 6.20 24.16 12.97
C LEU A 63 5.05 25.03 13.44
N ARG A 64 3.95 24.42 13.86
CA ARG A 64 2.79 25.14 14.40
C ARG A 64 3.13 25.91 15.66
N ILE A 65 3.85 25.31 16.60
CA ILE A 65 4.28 25.97 17.84
C ILE A 65 5.21 27.14 17.52
N ALA A 66 6.20 26.94 16.64
CA ALA A 66 7.14 27.98 16.24
C ALA A 66 6.43 29.17 15.58
N LEU A 67 5.52 28.91 14.65
CA LEU A 67 4.74 29.94 13.98
C LEU A 67 3.76 30.67 14.91
N SER A 68 3.08 29.96 15.80
CA SER A 68 2.17 30.57 16.76
C SER A 68 2.89 31.49 17.74
N LYS A 69 4.15 31.19 18.06
CA LYS A 69 4.98 32.02 18.92
C LYS A 69 5.39 33.35 18.25
N GLU A 70 5.63 33.33 16.94
CA GLU A 70 6.09 34.50 16.18
C GLU A 70 4.93 35.35 15.60
N LEU A 71 3.88 34.71 15.10
CA LEU A 71 2.77 35.34 14.37
C LEU A 71 1.42 35.28 15.11
N GLY A 72 1.37 34.67 16.30
CA GLY A 72 0.16 34.52 17.10
C GLY A 72 -0.68 33.28 16.73
N SER A 73 -1.79 33.09 17.45
CA SER A 73 -2.65 31.90 17.36
C SER A 73 -3.32 31.69 16.00
N ASN A 74 -3.43 32.74 15.18
CA ASN A 74 -4.04 32.69 13.86
C ASN A 74 -3.00 32.51 12.73
N ALA A 75 -1.76 32.19 13.07
CA ALA A 75 -0.70 31.96 12.11
C ALA A 75 -0.99 30.75 11.20
N ARG A 76 -0.71 30.90 9.90
CA ARG A 76 -0.86 29.87 8.89
C ARG A 76 0.42 29.70 8.09
N LEU A 77 0.70 28.46 7.69
CA LEU A 77 1.79 28.11 6.81
C LEU A 77 1.28 27.68 5.45
N VAL A 78 1.88 28.17 4.38
CA VAL A 78 1.58 27.76 3.01
C VAL A 78 2.87 27.30 2.35
N TYR A 79 2.84 26.12 1.76
CA TYR A 79 3.97 25.55 1.04
C TYR A 79 3.90 25.89 -0.45
N VAL A 80 5.01 26.28 -1.01
CA VAL A 80 5.19 26.62 -2.41
C VAL A 80 6.21 25.67 -3.02
N ILE A 81 5.82 24.93 -4.05
CA ILE A 81 6.70 24.00 -4.77
C ILE A 81 7.08 24.64 -6.09
N LYS A 82 8.39 24.82 -6.33
CA LYS A 82 8.88 25.33 -7.62
C LYS A 82 9.11 24.17 -8.58
N MET A 83 8.22 24.00 -9.55
CA MET A 83 8.43 23.06 -10.65
C MET A 83 9.23 23.73 -11.76
N GLU A 84 10.42 23.23 -12.02
CA GLU A 84 11.21 23.63 -13.19
C GLU A 84 10.79 22.80 -14.39
N ASN A 85 10.15 23.43 -15.36
CA ASN A 85 9.78 22.77 -16.63
C ASN A 85 11.02 22.63 -17.52
N THR A 86 11.54 21.40 -17.64
CA THR A 86 12.68 21.07 -18.50
C THR A 86 12.30 20.92 -20.00
N TYR A 87 11.03 21.06 -20.35
CA TYR A 87 10.56 20.98 -21.73
C TYR A 87 9.76 22.23 -22.12
N GLY A 88 10.42 23.09 -22.89
CA GLY A 88 9.82 24.18 -23.66
C GLY A 88 9.58 25.49 -22.90
N ASN A 89 9.84 26.63 -23.57
CA ASN A 89 9.81 28.03 -23.18
C ASN A 89 8.50 28.51 -22.48
N LYS A 90 8.13 27.95 -21.34
CA LYS A 90 7.08 28.50 -20.46
C LYS A 90 7.68 28.82 -19.09
N ALA A 91 7.28 29.96 -18.54
CA ALA A 91 7.70 30.41 -17.22
C ALA A 91 7.45 29.33 -16.15
N PRO A 92 8.30 29.23 -15.10
CA PRO A 92 8.15 28.25 -14.04
C PRO A 92 6.78 28.42 -13.36
N PHE A 93 6.08 27.31 -13.23
CA PHE A 93 4.77 27.24 -12.63
C PHE A 93 4.95 27.01 -11.10
N THR A 94 4.20 27.76 -10.30
CA THR A 94 4.26 27.71 -8.84
C THR A 94 2.91 27.23 -8.30
N GLU A 95 2.90 26.10 -7.61
CA GLU A 95 1.74 25.58 -6.93
C GLU A 95 1.82 25.91 -5.43
N SER A 96 0.81 26.55 -4.86
CA SER A 96 0.71 26.85 -3.43
C SER A 96 -0.24 25.88 -2.76
N ILE A 97 0.27 25.11 -1.80
CA ILE A 97 -0.48 24.11 -1.05
C ILE A 97 -0.70 24.66 0.37
N PRO A 98 -1.97 24.85 0.82
CA PRO A 98 -2.24 25.24 2.21
C PRO A 98 -1.86 24.07 3.15
N SER A 99 -1.26 24.40 4.30
CA SER A 99 -1.00 23.39 5.32
C SER A 99 -2.33 22.80 5.83
N SER A 100 -2.35 21.51 6.15
CA SER A 100 -3.54 20.76 6.59
C SER A 100 -4.17 21.28 7.90
N SER A 101 -3.64 22.34 8.49
CA SER A 101 -4.12 22.95 9.73
C SER A 101 -5.16 24.06 9.56
N SER A 102 -5.72 24.28 8.36
CA SER A 102 -6.62 25.41 8.10
C SER A 102 -8.12 25.12 8.27
N ASN A 103 -8.51 24.12 9.08
CA ASN A 103 -9.89 23.98 9.55
C ASN A 103 -10.04 24.46 11.00
N SER A 104 -9.78 25.73 11.26
CA SER A 104 -10.39 26.42 12.39
C SER A 104 -11.62 27.18 11.91
N ILE A 105 -12.69 26.48 11.67
CA ILE A 105 -14.02 27.06 11.74
C ILE A 105 -14.18 27.62 13.16
N LYS A 106 -14.58 28.89 13.24
CA LYS A 106 -14.93 29.58 14.49
C LYS A 106 -15.69 28.63 15.39
N THR A 107 -15.12 28.31 16.54
CA THR A 107 -15.81 27.70 17.65
C THR A 107 -16.83 28.70 18.21
N GLN A 108 -17.98 28.78 17.59
CA GLN A 108 -19.19 28.82 18.42
C GLN A 108 -19.33 27.40 18.91
N SER A 109 -19.40 27.25 20.21
CA SER A 109 -19.64 26.00 20.94
C SER A 109 -20.97 25.38 20.47
N ILE A 110 -20.87 24.67 19.34
CA ILE A 110 -21.83 23.65 18.98
C ILE A 110 -21.11 22.37 19.38
N GLU A 111 -21.49 21.85 20.55
CA GLU A 111 -21.26 20.47 20.90
C GLU A 111 -21.51 19.65 19.63
N SER A 112 -20.53 18.92 19.17
CA SER A 112 -20.68 18.12 17.98
C SER A 112 -21.89 17.20 18.17
N PRO A 113 -22.91 17.26 17.31
CA PRO A 113 -24.13 16.46 17.49
C PRO A 113 -23.88 14.96 17.55
N PHE A 114 -22.66 14.53 17.22
CA PHE A 114 -22.30 13.14 17.06
C PHE A 114 -21.91 12.41 18.37
N SER A 115 -21.48 13.12 19.41
CA SER A 115 -21.18 12.47 20.71
C SER A 115 -22.42 12.28 21.58
N SER A 116 -23.47 13.08 21.36
CA SER A 116 -24.75 12.95 22.08
C SER A 116 -25.75 12.02 21.36
N PHE A 117 -25.60 11.79 20.05
CA PHE A 117 -26.47 10.88 19.30
C PHE A 117 -26.17 9.39 19.52
N ALA A 118 -25.00 9.05 20.08
CA ALA A 118 -24.63 7.65 20.30
C ALA A 118 -25.33 7.01 21.51
N SER A 119 -25.99 7.81 22.36
CA SER A 119 -26.59 7.29 23.61
C SER A 119 -28.12 7.18 23.62
N ASP A 120 -28.85 7.87 22.72
CA ASP A 120 -30.32 7.96 22.82
C ASP A 120 -31.13 7.53 21.59
N LEU A 121 -30.52 7.12 20.49
CA LEU A 121 -31.26 6.65 19.30
C LEU A 121 -31.69 5.21 19.40
N LYS A 122 -32.79 4.96 20.12
CA LYS A 122 -33.47 3.68 20.17
C LYS A 122 -34.22 3.32 18.87
N ASN A 123 -34.42 4.26 17.96
CA ASN A 123 -35.10 4.01 16.68
C ASN A 123 -34.75 5.09 15.63
N PRO A 124 -33.87 4.84 14.64
CA PRO A 124 -33.45 5.81 13.65
C PRO A 124 -34.55 6.21 12.66
N PHE A 125 -35.72 5.56 12.67
CA PHE A 125 -36.84 5.88 11.79
C PHE A 125 -37.71 7.06 12.26
N VAL A 126 -37.43 7.70 13.38
CA VAL A 126 -38.31 8.72 13.98
C VAL A 126 -37.77 10.15 13.88
N ILE A 127 -36.74 10.42 13.10
CA ILE A 127 -36.24 11.78 12.89
C ILE A 127 -36.66 12.29 11.52
N PRO A 128 -37.80 13.04 11.39
CA PRO A 128 -38.13 13.73 10.15
C PRO A 128 -37.17 14.91 9.98
N GLY A 129 -36.31 14.85 8.95
CA GLY A 129 -35.53 16.02 8.53
C GLY A 129 -34.04 15.83 8.31
N ILE A 130 -33.43 14.69 8.63
CA ILE A 130 -32.01 14.44 8.31
C ILE A 130 -31.90 13.92 6.88
N LYS A 131 -31.95 14.84 5.91
CA LYS A 131 -31.73 14.52 4.50
C LYS A 131 -30.25 14.47 4.09
N ASN A 132 -29.31 14.87 4.94
CA ASN A 132 -27.88 14.88 4.61
C ASN A 132 -27.03 14.48 5.83
N LEU A 133 -26.92 13.19 6.14
CA LEU A 133 -25.81 12.68 6.94
C LEU A 133 -24.53 12.88 6.12
N GLN A 134 -23.72 13.86 6.44
CA GLN A 134 -22.39 14.01 5.83
C GLN A 134 -21.46 12.92 6.41
N ILE A 135 -21.53 11.74 5.81
CA ILE A 135 -20.60 10.64 6.13
C ILE A 135 -19.27 11.00 5.48
N GLU A 136 -18.22 11.11 6.30
CA GLU A 136 -16.85 11.27 5.77
C GLU A 136 -16.49 10.08 4.92
N SER A 137 -16.14 10.31 3.66
CA SER A 137 -15.90 9.26 2.68
C SER A 137 -14.64 8.43 2.94
N GLN A 138 -13.73 8.88 3.81
CA GLN A 138 -12.42 8.26 4.10
C GLN A 138 -11.56 8.06 2.84
N LEU A 139 -11.84 8.79 1.76
CA LEU A 139 -11.12 8.73 0.49
C LEU A 139 -9.84 9.55 0.54
N ASN A 140 -8.79 9.05 -0.09
CA ASN A 140 -7.57 9.80 -0.34
C ASN A 140 -7.70 10.53 -1.69
N ALA A 141 -7.81 11.86 -1.65
CA ALA A 141 -7.98 12.70 -2.84
C ALA A 141 -6.77 12.66 -3.81
N ASN A 142 -5.60 12.21 -3.35
CA ASN A 142 -4.42 12.07 -4.21
C ASN A 142 -4.47 10.85 -5.15
N TYR A 143 -5.36 9.90 -4.89
CA TYR A 143 -5.55 8.72 -5.74
C TYR A 143 -6.65 9.01 -6.78
N THR A 144 -6.22 9.36 -7.99
CA THR A 144 -7.12 9.71 -9.10
C THR A 144 -6.85 8.82 -10.30
N PHE A 145 -7.78 8.78 -11.27
CA PHE A 145 -7.57 8.08 -12.54
C PHE A 145 -6.42 8.70 -13.39
N GLU A 146 -6.13 9.97 -13.22
CA GLU A 146 -5.01 10.63 -13.91
C GLU A 146 -3.67 10.12 -13.41
N ASN A 147 -3.60 9.81 -12.12
CA ASN A 147 -2.40 9.27 -11.48
C ASN A 147 -2.27 7.76 -11.62
N PHE A 148 -3.34 7.08 -12.01
CA PHE A 148 -3.37 5.65 -12.26
C PHE A 148 -3.10 5.39 -13.75
N LEU A 149 -1.83 5.21 -14.09
CA LEU A 149 -1.40 5.05 -15.48
C LEU A 149 -1.95 3.75 -16.07
N GLU A 150 -2.53 3.89 -17.27
CA GLU A 150 -3.05 2.76 -18.04
C GLU A 150 -1.91 1.96 -18.68
N GLY A 151 -2.00 0.65 -18.60
CA GLY A 151 -1.16 -0.30 -19.27
C GLY A 151 -1.95 -1.58 -19.56
N ASP A 152 -1.38 -2.50 -20.32
CA ASP A 152 -2.06 -3.76 -20.65
C ASP A 152 -2.46 -4.56 -19.41
N SER A 153 -1.63 -4.47 -18.37
CA SER A 153 -1.82 -5.17 -17.08
C SER A 153 -3.00 -4.69 -16.24
N ASN A 154 -3.57 -3.52 -16.51
CA ASN A 154 -4.63 -2.90 -15.71
C ASN A 154 -5.77 -2.30 -16.53
N ARG A 155 -5.72 -2.37 -17.86
CA ARG A 155 -6.70 -1.73 -18.77
C ARG A 155 -8.14 -2.13 -18.46
N LEU A 156 -8.40 -3.42 -18.26
CA LEU A 156 -9.75 -3.90 -17.94
C LEU A 156 -10.28 -3.31 -16.63
N ALA A 157 -9.48 -3.37 -15.57
CA ALA A 157 -9.87 -2.86 -14.25
C ALA A 157 -10.08 -1.34 -14.27
N ARG A 158 -9.20 -0.60 -14.94
CA ARG A 158 -9.32 0.86 -15.10
C ARG A 158 -10.56 1.25 -15.90
N SER A 159 -10.83 0.59 -17.03
CA SER A 159 -12.01 0.85 -17.87
C SER A 159 -13.29 0.52 -17.12
N ALA A 160 -13.33 -0.59 -16.38
CA ALA A 160 -14.46 -0.95 -15.51
C ALA A 160 -14.67 0.09 -14.41
N GLY A 161 -13.60 0.56 -13.77
CA GLY A 161 -13.66 1.62 -12.78
C GLY A 161 -14.27 2.92 -13.33
N ILE A 162 -13.85 3.35 -14.52
CA ILE A 162 -14.42 4.52 -15.21
C ILE A 162 -15.89 4.30 -15.54
N ALA A 163 -16.29 3.13 -16.02
CA ALA A 163 -17.68 2.80 -16.31
C ALA A 163 -18.55 2.85 -15.03
N VAL A 164 -18.06 2.32 -13.92
CA VAL A 164 -18.71 2.38 -12.61
C VAL A 164 -18.81 3.82 -12.11
N SER A 165 -17.76 4.60 -12.25
CA SER A 165 -17.79 6.01 -11.81
C SER A 165 -18.74 6.87 -12.62
N ASN A 166 -18.95 6.57 -13.90
CA ASN A 166 -19.91 7.28 -14.74
C ASN A 166 -21.37 6.90 -14.44
N LYS A 167 -21.65 5.68 -13.99
CA LYS A 167 -23.01 5.21 -13.67
C LYS A 167 -22.98 4.24 -12.50
N PRO A 168 -22.75 4.72 -11.26
CA PRO A 168 -22.66 3.86 -10.09
C PRO A 168 -23.99 3.17 -9.79
N GLY A 169 -23.95 1.84 -9.62
CA GLY A 169 -25.13 0.96 -9.42
C GLY A 169 -25.95 0.69 -10.68
N GLY A 170 -25.67 1.38 -11.78
CA GLY A 170 -26.41 1.21 -13.03
C GLY A 170 -25.69 0.41 -14.12
N THR A 171 -24.54 -0.18 -13.80
CA THR A 171 -23.78 -1.08 -14.69
C THR A 171 -23.91 -2.52 -14.26
N SER A 172 -23.62 -3.47 -15.17
CA SER A 172 -23.48 -4.90 -14.82
C SER A 172 -22.27 -5.20 -13.92
N PHE A 173 -21.45 -4.19 -13.61
CA PHE A 173 -20.23 -4.31 -12.81
C PHE A 173 -20.52 -4.06 -11.32
N ASN A 174 -21.54 -4.72 -10.80
CA ASN A 174 -21.93 -4.64 -9.40
C ASN A 174 -22.11 -6.06 -8.80
N PRO A 175 -21.20 -6.48 -7.90
CA PRO A 175 -20.02 -5.78 -7.43
C PRO A 175 -18.92 -5.66 -8.49
N LEU A 176 -18.04 -4.66 -8.32
CA LEU A 176 -16.74 -4.62 -8.99
C LEU A 176 -15.69 -5.17 -8.03
N LEU A 177 -15.14 -6.33 -8.34
CA LEU A 177 -14.03 -6.91 -7.61
C LEU A 177 -12.72 -6.64 -8.35
N ILE A 178 -11.79 -5.96 -7.70
CA ILE A 178 -10.45 -5.69 -8.19
C ILE A 178 -9.48 -6.58 -7.42
N TYR A 179 -8.82 -7.50 -8.09
CA TYR A 179 -7.89 -8.41 -7.42
C TYR A 179 -6.52 -8.45 -8.11
N GLY A 180 -5.50 -8.95 -7.40
CA GLY A 180 -4.14 -9.07 -7.91
C GLY A 180 -3.12 -9.00 -6.80
N GLY A 181 -1.84 -9.21 -7.12
CA GLY A 181 -0.75 -9.21 -6.14
C GLY A 181 -0.66 -7.94 -5.29
N VAL A 182 0.11 -8.03 -4.20
CA VAL A 182 0.36 -6.89 -3.31
C VAL A 182 1.11 -5.78 -4.07
N GLY A 183 0.70 -4.52 -3.83
CA GLY A 183 1.41 -3.35 -4.39
C GLY A 183 1.17 -3.07 -5.88
N LEU A 184 0.12 -3.66 -6.50
CA LEU A 184 -0.25 -3.44 -7.91
C LEU A 184 -1.22 -2.26 -8.13
N GLY A 185 -1.62 -1.55 -7.08
CA GLY A 185 -2.47 -0.37 -7.20
C GLY A 185 -3.97 -0.61 -6.99
N LYS A 186 -4.40 -1.74 -6.40
CA LYS A 186 -5.82 -2.02 -6.09
C LYS A 186 -6.48 -0.93 -5.28
N THR A 187 -5.87 -0.58 -4.16
CA THR A 187 -6.33 0.49 -3.27
C THR A 187 -6.37 1.83 -4.00
N HIS A 188 -5.35 2.15 -4.82
CA HIS A 188 -5.33 3.36 -5.64
C HIS A 188 -6.56 3.42 -6.57
N LEU A 189 -6.80 2.37 -7.33
CA LEU A 189 -7.93 2.33 -8.26
C LEU A 189 -9.27 2.42 -7.53
N ALA A 190 -9.43 1.74 -6.40
CA ALA A 190 -10.62 1.81 -5.57
C ALA A 190 -10.89 3.24 -5.06
N HIS A 191 -9.88 3.94 -4.58
CA HIS A 191 -9.98 5.35 -4.22
C HIS A 191 -10.27 6.24 -5.42
N ALA A 192 -9.60 6.02 -6.57
CA ALA A 192 -9.82 6.80 -7.78
C ALA A 192 -11.27 6.75 -8.25
N ILE A 193 -11.88 5.56 -8.21
CA ILE A 193 -13.30 5.40 -8.51
C ILE A 193 -14.16 6.21 -7.53
N GLY A 194 -13.90 6.08 -6.23
CA GLY A 194 -14.66 6.79 -5.19
C GLY A 194 -14.55 8.31 -5.29
N VAL A 195 -13.35 8.84 -5.56
CA VAL A 195 -13.06 10.27 -5.74
C VAL A 195 -13.81 10.80 -6.96
N ASP A 196 -13.75 10.09 -8.09
CA ASP A 196 -14.42 10.48 -9.33
C ASP A 196 -15.96 10.46 -9.19
N ILE A 197 -16.52 9.43 -8.50
CA ILE A 197 -17.95 9.38 -8.18
C ILE A 197 -18.34 10.59 -7.32
N LYS A 198 -17.59 10.89 -6.27
CA LYS A 198 -17.93 12.00 -5.36
C LYS A 198 -17.86 13.36 -6.06
N HIS A 199 -16.96 13.50 -7.04
CA HIS A 199 -16.87 14.68 -7.87
C HIS A 199 -18.07 14.82 -8.83
N LYS A 200 -18.50 13.72 -9.47
CA LYS A 200 -19.61 13.70 -10.42
C LYS A 200 -20.99 13.71 -9.76
N TYR A 201 -21.11 13.10 -8.59
CA TYR A 201 -22.34 12.92 -7.83
C TYR A 201 -22.16 13.33 -6.36
N PRO A 202 -22.06 14.64 -6.07
CA PRO A 202 -21.82 15.14 -4.70
C PRO A 202 -22.89 14.72 -3.69
N GLU A 203 -24.12 14.45 -4.19
CA GLU A 203 -25.26 14.00 -3.39
C GLU A 203 -25.18 12.57 -2.92
N LYS A 204 -24.36 11.75 -3.58
CA LYS A 204 -24.20 10.32 -3.23
C LYS A 204 -23.23 10.12 -2.07
N THR A 205 -23.64 9.25 -1.17
CA THR A 205 -22.82 8.88 -0.02
C THR A 205 -21.81 7.80 -0.41
N VAL A 206 -20.53 8.17 -0.48
CA VAL A 206 -19.42 7.26 -0.76
C VAL A 206 -18.67 6.97 0.53
N LEU A 207 -18.46 5.68 0.85
CA LEU A 207 -17.65 5.27 1.98
C LEU A 207 -16.56 4.29 1.53
N TYR A 208 -15.31 4.61 1.86
CA TYR A 208 -14.18 3.69 1.79
C TYR A 208 -13.87 3.13 3.17
N ILE A 209 -13.64 1.84 3.26
CA ILE A 209 -13.24 1.17 4.50
C ILE A 209 -12.37 -0.06 4.20
N SER A 210 -11.34 -0.33 5.01
CA SER A 210 -10.66 -1.61 4.97
C SER A 210 -11.48 -2.70 5.67
N ALA A 211 -11.40 -3.95 5.20
CA ALA A 211 -12.09 -5.09 5.83
C ALA A 211 -11.67 -5.31 7.29
N GLU A 212 -10.44 -4.92 7.64
CA GLU A 212 -9.96 -4.95 9.02
C GLU A 212 -10.70 -3.94 9.90
N LYS A 213 -10.80 -2.66 9.45
CA LYS A 213 -11.52 -1.60 10.16
C LYS A 213 -13.02 -1.91 10.25
N PHE A 214 -13.61 -2.45 9.18
CA PHE A 214 -15.00 -2.94 9.19
C PHE A 214 -15.20 -4.00 10.27
N THR A 215 -14.30 -4.99 10.35
CA THR A 215 -14.34 -6.05 11.38
C THR A 215 -14.25 -5.47 12.79
N GLN A 216 -13.33 -4.53 13.02
CA GLN A 216 -13.15 -3.88 14.31
C GLN A 216 -14.42 -3.12 14.73
N GLN A 217 -14.99 -2.32 13.84
CA GLN A 217 -16.24 -1.59 14.10
C GLN A 217 -17.41 -2.54 14.41
N TYR A 218 -17.51 -3.66 13.68
CA TYR A 218 -18.52 -4.68 13.97
C TYR A 218 -18.36 -5.28 15.36
N VAL A 219 -17.14 -5.70 15.72
CA VAL A 219 -16.86 -6.27 17.05
C VAL A 219 -17.19 -5.26 18.16
N ASP A 220 -16.86 -3.99 17.97
CA ASP A 220 -17.16 -2.94 18.93
C ASP A 220 -18.68 -2.69 19.03
N SER A 221 -19.42 -2.77 17.93
CA SER A 221 -20.88 -2.66 17.93
C SER A 221 -21.56 -3.81 18.69
N VAL A 222 -21.01 -5.03 18.57
CA VAL A 222 -21.50 -6.19 19.33
C VAL A 222 -21.26 -6.01 20.83
N LYS A 223 -20.06 -5.56 21.21
CA LYS A 223 -19.72 -5.29 22.64
C LYS A 223 -20.62 -4.22 23.26
N LYS A 224 -21.02 -3.22 22.45
CA LYS A 224 -21.88 -2.10 22.88
C LYS A 224 -23.38 -2.37 22.70
N ASN A 225 -23.79 -3.56 22.23
CA ASN A 225 -25.18 -3.89 21.88
C ASN A 225 -25.81 -2.96 20.81
N THR A 226 -25.00 -2.38 19.92
CA THR A 226 -25.43 -1.46 18.84
C THR A 226 -25.30 -2.10 17.45
N ARG A 227 -25.44 -3.43 17.35
CA ARG A 227 -25.33 -4.16 16.09
C ARG A 227 -26.31 -3.68 15.02
N ASN A 228 -27.54 -3.37 15.41
CA ASN A 228 -28.56 -2.90 14.48
C ASN A 228 -28.21 -1.52 13.91
N ASP A 229 -27.70 -0.61 14.74
CA ASP A 229 -27.27 0.72 14.30
C ASP A 229 -26.11 0.64 13.32
N PHE A 230 -25.17 -0.30 13.56
CA PHE A 230 -24.08 -0.59 12.65
C PHE A 230 -24.58 -1.06 11.28
N ILE A 231 -25.53 -1.99 11.23
CA ILE A 231 -26.12 -2.47 9.98
C ILE A 231 -26.84 -1.34 9.25
N HIS A 232 -27.67 -0.58 9.96
CA HIS A 232 -28.41 0.55 9.39
C HIS A 232 -27.49 1.64 8.83
N PHE A 233 -26.38 1.95 9.52
CA PHE A 233 -25.40 2.90 9.02
C PHE A 233 -24.87 2.49 7.64
N TYR A 234 -24.46 1.23 7.47
CA TYR A 234 -23.95 0.75 6.18
C TYR A 234 -25.05 0.65 5.12
N GLN A 235 -26.28 0.45 5.49
CA GLN A 235 -27.42 0.43 4.58
C GLN A 235 -27.77 1.81 3.99
N LEU A 236 -27.35 2.91 4.60
CA LEU A 236 -27.55 4.28 4.11
C LEU A 236 -26.56 4.65 2.99
N ILE A 237 -25.47 3.93 2.85
CA ILE A 237 -24.39 4.22 1.90
C ILE A 237 -24.84 3.90 0.48
N ASP A 238 -24.52 4.77 -0.49
CA ASP A 238 -24.81 4.57 -1.90
C ASP A 238 -23.69 3.82 -2.64
N ILE A 239 -22.44 4.12 -2.25
CA ILE A 239 -21.26 3.49 -2.82
C ILE A 239 -20.37 3.00 -1.68
N LEU A 240 -20.29 1.67 -1.51
CA LEU A 240 -19.44 1.04 -0.51
C LEU A 240 -18.17 0.47 -1.16
N ILE A 241 -17.02 0.95 -0.72
CA ILE A 241 -15.71 0.47 -1.15
C ILE A 241 -15.08 -0.29 0.03
N VAL A 242 -14.85 -1.60 -0.14
CA VAL A 242 -14.25 -2.45 0.89
C VAL A 242 -12.90 -2.95 0.39
N ASP A 243 -11.85 -2.46 1.04
CA ASP A 243 -10.47 -2.79 0.68
C ASP A 243 -9.99 -4.02 1.45
N ASP A 244 -9.24 -4.88 0.75
CA ASP A 244 -8.58 -6.07 1.32
C ASP A 244 -9.54 -7.06 1.99
N VAL A 245 -10.59 -7.51 1.28
CA VAL A 245 -11.62 -8.42 1.83
C VAL A 245 -11.08 -9.77 2.29
N GLN A 246 -9.86 -10.17 1.91
CA GLN A 246 -9.22 -11.38 2.44
C GLN A 246 -9.07 -11.33 3.97
N PHE A 247 -9.06 -10.16 4.59
CA PHE A 247 -9.05 -10.02 6.06
C PHE A 247 -10.36 -10.41 6.75
N LEU A 248 -11.44 -10.70 6.00
CA LEU A 248 -12.65 -11.32 6.54
C LEU A 248 -12.49 -12.84 6.76
N SER A 249 -11.44 -13.46 6.22
CA SER A 249 -11.17 -14.90 6.34
C SER A 249 -11.19 -15.37 7.80
N GLY A 250 -11.86 -16.48 8.07
CA GLY A 250 -11.98 -17.07 9.41
C GLY A 250 -12.88 -16.32 10.40
N LYS A 251 -13.55 -15.22 10.01
CA LYS A 251 -14.38 -14.38 10.88
C LYS A 251 -15.88 -14.53 10.57
N SER A 252 -16.48 -15.69 10.86
CA SER A 252 -17.85 -16.05 10.47
C SER A 252 -18.89 -14.98 10.83
N GLY A 253 -18.90 -14.46 12.06
CA GLY A 253 -19.87 -13.43 12.47
C GLY A 253 -19.73 -12.11 11.67
N THR A 254 -18.51 -11.74 11.27
CA THR A 254 -18.29 -10.55 10.42
C THR A 254 -18.72 -10.83 8.98
N GLN A 255 -18.44 -12.04 8.47
CA GLN A 255 -18.88 -12.47 7.15
C GLN A 255 -20.40 -12.47 7.02
N ASP A 256 -21.10 -12.93 8.04
CA ASP A 256 -22.56 -12.91 8.13
C ASP A 256 -23.13 -11.50 7.97
N VAL A 257 -22.65 -10.57 8.78
CA VAL A 257 -23.13 -9.18 8.75
C VAL A 257 -22.77 -8.52 7.44
N PHE A 258 -21.54 -8.75 6.93
CA PHE A 258 -21.14 -8.24 5.63
C PHE A 258 -22.04 -8.77 4.49
N PHE A 259 -22.41 -10.04 4.53
CA PHE A 259 -23.35 -10.65 3.59
C PHE A 259 -24.72 -9.96 3.61
N HIS A 260 -25.27 -9.66 4.78
CA HIS A 260 -26.55 -8.95 4.89
C HIS A 260 -26.46 -7.52 4.36
N ILE A 261 -25.41 -6.78 4.68
CA ILE A 261 -25.18 -5.42 4.17
C ILE A 261 -25.02 -5.45 2.65
N PHE A 262 -24.18 -6.36 2.13
CA PHE A 262 -23.95 -6.53 0.70
C PHE A 262 -25.26 -6.77 -0.06
N ASN A 263 -26.08 -7.73 0.40
CA ASN A 263 -27.36 -8.04 -0.25
C ASN A 263 -28.29 -6.84 -0.27
N HIS A 264 -28.39 -6.11 0.85
CA HIS A 264 -29.22 -4.91 0.93
C HIS A 264 -28.77 -3.85 -0.08
N LEU A 265 -27.47 -3.55 -0.14
CA LEU A 265 -26.92 -2.56 -1.07
C LEU A 265 -27.18 -2.98 -2.53
N HIS A 266 -26.86 -4.22 -2.86
CA HIS A 266 -27.02 -4.75 -4.20
C HIS A 266 -28.47 -4.75 -4.67
N GLN A 267 -29.43 -5.20 -3.83
CA GLN A 267 -30.86 -5.21 -4.14
C GLN A 267 -31.45 -3.80 -4.35
N ASN A 268 -30.90 -2.80 -3.68
CA ASN A 268 -31.30 -1.40 -3.82
C ASN A 268 -30.54 -0.65 -4.93
N GLY A 269 -29.82 -1.36 -5.83
CA GLY A 269 -29.09 -0.74 -6.92
C GLY A 269 -27.91 0.13 -6.47
N LYS A 270 -27.41 -0.04 -5.24
CA LYS A 270 -26.25 0.66 -4.70
C LYS A 270 -24.96 -0.05 -5.13
N GLN A 271 -23.90 0.71 -5.37
CA GLN A 271 -22.64 0.15 -5.89
C GLN A 271 -21.77 -0.42 -4.76
N VAL A 272 -21.27 -1.63 -4.99
CA VAL A 272 -20.24 -2.24 -4.12
C VAL A 272 -18.96 -2.42 -4.94
N ILE A 273 -17.84 -1.98 -4.37
CA ILE A 273 -16.49 -2.14 -4.93
C ILE A 273 -15.65 -2.88 -3.88
N ILE A 274 -14.95 -3.91 -4.31
CA ILE A 274 -14.22 -4.79 -3.42
C ILE A 274 -12.79 -4.94 -3.95
N THR A 275 -11.79 -4.91 -3.07
CA THR A 275 -10.43 -5.29 -3.46
C THR A 275 -9.96 -6.54 -2.73
N SER A 276 -9.04 -7.29 -3.34
CA SER A 276 -8.42 -8.47 -2.74
C SER A 276 -7.03 -8.74 -3.30
N ASP A 277 -6.16 -9.32 -2.47
CA ASP A 277 -4.86 -9.84 -2.93
C ASP A 277 -4.97 -11.17 -3.68
N LYS A 278 -6.13 -11.85 -3.57
CA LYS A 278 -6.37 -13.17 -4.15
C LYS A 278 -7.60 -13.17 -5.05
N ALA A 279 -7.59 -14.02 -6.08
CA ALA A 279 -8.80 -14.31 -6.85
C ALA A 279 -9.86 -14.97 -5.95
N PRO A 280 -11.17 -14.81 -6.24
CA PRO A 280 -12.22 -15.45 -5.45
C PRO A 280 -12.11 -16.98 -5.32
N ILE A 281 -11.48 -17.62 -6.30
CA ILE A 281 -11.28 -19.08 -6.29
C ILE A 281 -10.21 -19.49 -5.27
N ASP A 282 -9.25 -18.60 -4.96
CA ASP A 282 -8.12 -18.85 -4.08
C ASP A 282 -8.34 -18.34 -2.65
N MET A 283 -9.51 -17.74 -2.38
CA MET A 283 -9.87 -17.27 -1.04
C MET A 283 -10.26 -18.46 -0.16
N GLN A 284 -9.45 -18.71 0.88
CA GLN A 284 -9.71 -19.73 1.89
C GLN A 284 -10.47 -19.13 3.07
N ASP A 285 -11.25 -19.95 3.79
CA ASP A 285 -12.00 -19.58 5.00
C ASP A 285 -12.99 -18.41 4.82
N ILE A 286 -13.45 -18.20 3.58
CA ILE A 286 -14.57 -17.31 3.26
C ILE A 286 -15.76 -18.18 2.85
N GLU A 287 -16.95 -17.87 3.38
CA GLU A 287 -18.16 -18.62 3.12
C GLU A 287 -18.55 -18.61 1.65
N GLN A 288 -19.01 -19.75 1.12
CA GLN A 288 -19.38 -19.93 -0.28
C GLN A 288 -20.43 -18.94 -0.76
N ARG A 289 -21.36 -18.56 0.14
CA ARG A 289 -22.38 -17.54 -0.20
C ARG A 289 -21.77 -16.16 -0.50
N LEU A 290 -20.71 -15.74 0.22
CA LEU A 290 -19.99 -14.50 -0.06
C LEU A 290 -19.17 -14.61 -1.33
N LEU A 291 -18.45 -15.72 -1.53
CA LEU A 291 -17.68 -15.96 -2.76
C LEU A 291 -18.58 -15.92 -4.00
N SER A 292 -19.80 -16.48 -3.91
CA SER A 292 -20.77 -16.40 -4.99
C SER A 292 -21.18 -14.96 -5.29
N ARG A 293 -21.32 -14.11 -4.26
CA ARG A 293 -21.65 -12.69 -4.41
C ARG A 293 -20.48 -11.90 -5.02
N PHE A 294 -19.25 -12.18 -4.62
CA PHE A 294 -18.07 -11.54 -5.20
C PHE A 294 -17.90 -11.83 -6.69
N LYS A 295 -18.32 -13.03 -7.13
CA LYS A 295 -18.28 -13.46 -8.54
C LYS A 295 -19.46 -12.98 -9.37
N TRP A 296 -20.49 -12.41 -8.77
CA TRP A 296 -21.73 -12.05 -9.49
C TRP A 296 -21.52 -10.95 -10.53
N GLY A 297 -20.74 -9.90 -10.19
CA GLY A 297 -20.45 -8.80 -11.10
C GLY A 297 -19.18 -9.03 -11.92
N LEU A 298 -18.35 -8.01 -12.04
CA LEU A 298 -17.08 -8.08 -12.76
C LEU A 298 -15.92 -8.31 -11.77
N SER A 299 -15.12 -9.35 -12.04
CA SER A 299 -13.84 -9.55 -11.39
C SER A 299 -12.71 -9.13 -12.34
N ALA A 300 -11.99 -8.08 -12.00
CA ALA A 300 -10.92 -7.51 -12.81
C ALA A 300 -9.56 -7.72 -12.13
N GLU A 301 -8.65 -8.37 -12.83
CA GLU A 301 -7.30 -8.65 -12.35
C GLU A 301 -6.37 -7.48 -12.63
N LEU A 302 -5.54 -7.13 -11.65
CA LEU A 302 -4.35 -6.29 -11.83
C LEU A 302 -3.12 -7.19 -11.87
N GLN A 303 -2.39 -7.13 -12.99
CA GLN A 303 -1.15 -7.88 -13.19
C GLN A 303 0.07 -6.98 -13.03
N ASN A 304 1.25 -7.59 -12.96
CA ASN A 304 2.51 -6.85 -12.93
C ASN A 304 2.66 -6.00 -14.20
N PRO A 305 2.99 -4.71 -14.07
CA PRO A 305 3.18 -3.84 -15.22
C PRO A 305 4.39 -4.29 -16.07
N ASN A 306 4.28 -4.16 -17.38
CA ASN A 306 5.39 -4.38 -18.30
C ASN A 306 6.46 -3.29 -18.12
N PHE A 307 7.62 -3.46 -18.77
CA PHE A 307 8.75 -2.53 -18.64
C PHE A 307 8.38 -1.09 -18.99
N GLU A 308 7.67 -0.88 -20.08
CA GLU A 308 7.26 0.45 -20.56
C GLU A 308 6.32 1.15 -19.59
N THR A 309 5.36 0.42 -19.04
CA THR A 309 4.45 0.92 -18.00
C THR A 309 5.22 1.29 -16.75
N ARG A 310 6.19 0.47 -16.31
CA ARG A 310 7.03 0.79 -15.13
C ARG A 310 7.83 2.07 -15.34
N VAL A 311 8.47 2.25 -16.52
CA VAL A 311 9.18 3.48 -16.85
C VAL A 311 8.23 4.68 -16.82
N SER A 312 7.02 4.53 -17.36
CA SER A 312 6.01 5.60 -17.38
C SER A 312 5.54 5.96 -15.98
N ILE A 313 5.33 4.97 -15.09
CA ILE A 313 4.98 5.17 -13.67
C ILE A 313 6.07 5.98 -12.98
N LEU A 314 7.34 5.59 -13.14
CA LEU A 314 8.46 6.30 -12.54
C LEU A 314 8.58 7.74 -13.05
N LYS A 315 8.46 7.96 -14.35
CA LYS A 315 8.50 9.31 -14.96
C LYS A 315 7.37 10.19 -14.44
N ASN A 316 6.14 9.67 -14.36
CA ASN A 316 5.00 10.39 -13.82
C ASN A 316 5.19 10.74 -12.34
N LYS A 317 5.68 9.78 -11.55
CA LYS A 317 5.97 10.02 -10.13
C LYS A 317 7.02 11.10 -9.94
N LEU A 318 8.15 11.01 -10.67
CA LEU A 318 9.23 11.99 -10.61
C LEU A 318 8.77 13.38 -11.06
N PHE A 319 7.97 13.45 -12.12
CA PHE A 319 7.39 14.71 -12.59
C PHE A 319 6.52 15.37 -11.51
N ARG A 320 5.68 14.59 -10.85
CA ARG A 320 4.83 15.08 -9.75
C ARG A 320 5.61 15.52 -8.52
N ASP A 321 6.71 14.82 -8.23
CA ASP A 321 7.58 15.13 -7.10
C ASP A 321 8.55 16.29 -7.43
N GLY A 322 8.54 16.82 -8.67
CA GLY A 322 9.42 17.91 -9.13
C GLY A 322 10.89 17.51 -9.19
N VAL A 323 11.19 16.21 -9.36
CA VAL A 323 12.54 15.69 -9.38
C VAL A 323 12.93 15.26 -10.80
N THR A 324 14.09 15.71 -11.26
CA THR A 324 14.64 15.29 -12.55
C THR A 324 15.73 14.24 -12.33
N ILE A 325 15.58 13.09 -12.98
CA ILE A 325 16.56 11.99 -12.95
C ILE A 325 16.87 11.61 -14.40
N GLN A 326 18.12 11.23 -14.67
CA GLN A 326 18.55 10.77 -15.98
C GLN A 326 17.75 9.53 -16.42
N ASN A 327 17.35 9.47 -17.70
CA ASN A 327 16.56 8.37 -18.24
C ASN A 327 17.22 6.99 -18.01
N GLU A 328 18.55 6.91 -18.12
CA GLU A 328 19.31 5.69 -17.88
C GLU A 328 19.09 5.11 -16.48
N VAL A 329 19.00 5.97 -15.47
CA VAL A 329 18.72 5.55 -14.09
C VAL A 329 17.27 5.05 -13.95
N ILE A 330 16.31 5.74 -14.57
CA ILE A 330 14.90 5.34 -14.55
C ILE A 330 14.73 3.97 -15.20
N GLU A 331 15.34 3.76 -16.36
CA GLU A 331 15.31 2.48 -17.08
C GLU A 331 16.02 1.38 -16.29
N PHE A 332 17.15 1.69 -15.64
CA PHE A 332 17.86 0.76 -14.80
C PHE A 332 17.00 0.30 -13.59
N VAL A 333 16.32 1.23 -12.90
CA VAL A 333 15.39 0.92 -11.82
C VAL A 333 14.23 0.07 -12.32
N ALA A 334 13.58 0.48 -13.42
CA ALA A 334 12.45 -0.23 -14.02
C ALA A 334 12.82 -1.65 -14.49
N LYS A 335 14.05 -1.88 -14.94
CA LYS A 335 14.53 -3.19 -15.38
C LYS A 335 14.77 -4.15 -14.21
N ASN A 336 15.30 -3.64 -13.11
CA ASN A 336 15.72 -4.46 -11.98
C ASN A 336 14.63 -4.70 -10.93
N ILE A 337 13.60 -3.83 -10.87
CA ILE A 337 12.45 -3.99 -9.99
C ILE A 337 11.22 -4.31 -10.83
N ASN A 338 10.85 -5.58 -10.83
CA ASN A 338 9.73 -6.12 -11.61
C ASN A 338 8.63 -6.75 -10.75
N SER A 339 8.77 -6.69 -9.43
CA SER A 339 7.88 -7.34 -8.47
C SER A 339 6.53 -6.63 -8.34
N ASN A 340 6.53 -5.33 -8.04
CA ASN A 340 5.31 -4.55 -7.89
C ASN A 340 5.58 -3.03 -7.92
N VAL A 341 4.52 -2.23 -8.06
CA VAL A 341 4.60 -0.77 -8.16
C VAL A 341 5.06 -0.12 -6.85
N ARG A 342 4.65 -0.68 -5.69
CA ARG A 342 5.04 -0.14 -4.37
C ARG A 342 6.55 -0.20 -4.15
N GLU A 343 7.19 -1.30 -4.54
CA GLU A 343 8.65 -1.43 -4.47
C GLU A 343 9.36 -0.51 -5.46
N LEU A 344 8.78 -0.37 -6.64
CA LEU A 344 9.28 0.54 -7.67
C LEU A 344 9.30 1.99 -7.17
N GLU A 345 8.21 2.46 -6.58
CA GLU A 345 8.11 3.79 -5.95
C GLU A 345 9.04 3.93 -4.74
N GLY A 346 9.10 2.89 -3.89
CA GLY A 346 9.98 2.87 -2.72
C GLY A 346 11.47 3.02 -3.08
N ALA A 347 11.89 2.41 -4.17
CA ALA A 347 13.28 2.53 -4.67
C ALA A 347 13.59 3.96 -5.13
N ILE A 348 12.67 4.61 -5.85
CA ILE A 348 12.84 6.01 -6.27
C ILE A 348 12.89 6.94 -5.04
N ILE A 349 11.99 6.76 -4.08
CA ILE A 349 11.99 7.55 -2.83
C ILE A 349 13.33 7.39 -2.11
N SER A 350 13.87 6.17 -2.04
CA SER A 350 15.16 5.90 -1.40
C SER A 350 16.33 6.52 -2.18
N LEU A 351 16.27 6.54 -3.50
CA LEU A 351 17.27 7.20 -4.35
C LEU A 351 17.27 8.72 -4.12
N ILE A 352 16.10 9.34 -4.11
CA ILE A 352 15.94 10.77 -3.86
C ILE A 352 16.44 11.10 -2.45
N ALA A 353 16.08 10.31 -1.46
CA ALA A 353 16.52 10.51 -0.08
C ALA A 353 18.06 10.42 0.04
N GLN A 354 18.70 9.39 -0.54
CA GLN A 354 20.15 9.23 -0.49
C GLN A 354 20.90 10.33 -1.25
N SER A 355 20.41 10.74 -2.41
CA SER A 355 20.96 11.88 -3.16
C SER A 355 20.90 13.16 -2.33
N SER A 356 19.76 13.43 -1.70
CA SER A 356 19.58 14.61 -0.85
C SER A 356 20.50 14.59 0.37
N PHE A 357 20.68 13.43 1.01
CA PHE A 357 21.59 13.27 2.17
C PHE A 357 23.04 13.47 1.80
N ASN A 358 23.47 12.90 0.67
CA ASN A 358 24.88 12.93 0.24
C ASN A 358 25.22 14.18 -0.55
N LYS A 359 24.23 15.03 -0.89
CA LYS A 359 24.37 16.16 -1.83
C LYS A 359 25.01 15.73 -3.16
N ALA A 360 24.70 14.52 -3.62
CA ALA A 360 25.26 13.90 -4.80
C ALA A 360 24.18 13.72 -5.87
N GLU A 361 24.57 13.79 -7.13
CA GLU A 361 23.67 13.50 -8.23
C GLU A 361 23.20 12.04 -8.21
N ILE A 362 21.97 11.79 -8.70
CA ILE A 362 21.42 10.45 -8.81
C ILE A 362 22.05 9.78 -10.04
N THR A 363 23.02 8.91 -9.79
CA THR A 363 23.73 8.14 -10.82
C THR A 363 23.28 6.69 -10.86
N VAL A 364 23.61 5.98 -11.95
CA VAL A 364 23.34 4.54 -12.08
C VAL A 364 24.05 3.72 -10.98
N ASP A 365 25.21 4.16 -10.50
CA ASP A 365 25.94 3.44 -9.44
C ASP A 365 25.24 3.58 -8.09
N LEU A 366 24.72 4.77 -7.77
CA LEU A 366 23.86 4.96 -6.59
C LEU A 366 22.60 4.09 -6.71
N ALA A 367 22.00 4.01 -7.91
CA ALA A 367 20.84 3.16 -8.14
C ALA A 367 21.15 1.67 -7.91
N LYS A 368 22.33 1.19 -8.33
CA LYS A 368 22.79 -0.18 -8.06
C LYS A 368 22.89 -0.48 -6.56
N GLU A 369 23.46 0.44 -5.79
CA GLU A 369 23.57 0.28 -4.33
C GLU A 369 22.20 0.20 -3.65
N VAL A 370 21.29 1.10 -4.01
CA VAL A 370 19.93 1.13 -3.47
C VAL A 370 19.18 -0.14 -3.82
N ILE A 371 19.14 -0.51 -5.10
CA ILE A 371 18.42 -1.70 -5.56
C ILE A 371 18.97 -2.97 -4.93
N ASN A 372 20.29 -3.09 -4.78
CA ASN A 372 20.89 -4.24 -4.10
C ASN A 372 20.40 -4.39 -2.66
N LYS A 373 20.13 -3.30 -1.95
CA LYS A 373 19.54 -3.34 -0.61
C LYS A 373 18.08 -3.79 -0.67
N PHE A 374 17.30 -3.30 -1.63
CA PHE A 374 15.90 -3.72 -1.83
C PHE A 374 15.78 -5.17 -2.23
N VAL A 375 16.55 -5.62 -3.22
CA VAL A 375 16.52 -7.00 -3.72
C VAL A 375 17.02 -8.00 -2.66
N LYS A 376 18.02 -7.63 -1.85
CA LYS A 376 18.48 -8.47 -0.72
C LYS A 376 17.42 -8.55 0.39
N SER A 377 16.69 -7.47 0.66
CA SER A 377 15.61 -7.44 1.66
C SER A 377 14.41 -8.31 1.25
N ASN A 378 14.12 -8.40 -0.05
CA ASN A 378 12.98 -9.14 -0.57
C ASN A 378 13.27 -10.59 -0.96
N ARG A 379 14.52 -11.05 -0.91
CA ARG A 379 14.76 -12.49 -0.92
C ARG A 379 14.16 -13.03 0.37
N ARG A 380 12.99 -13.68 0.27
CA ARG A 380 12.43 -14.50 1.36
C ARG A 380 13.59 -15.31 1.90
N GLU A 381 13.89 -15.19 3.19
CA GLU A 381 14.82 -16.11 3.82
C GLU A 381 14.21 -17.50 3.64
N VAL A 382 14.77 -18.25 2.69
CA VAL A 382 14.31 -19.60 2.39
C VAL A 382 14.57 -20.41 3.65
N SER A 383 13.52 -20.68 4.45
CA SER A 383 13.64 -21.49 5.66
C SER A 383 13.74 -22.96 5.32
N ILE A 384 14.31 -23.75 6.23
CA ILE A 384 14.41 -25.22 6.05
C ILE A 384 13.00 -25.82 5.91
N ASP A 385 12.02 -25.31 6.65
CA ASP A 385 10.64 -25.79 6.58
C ASP A 385 10.00 -25.50 5.21
N TYR A 386 10.27 -24.31 4.65
CA TYR A 386 9.82 -23.97 3.30
C TYR A 386 10.42 -24.91 2.25
N ILE A 387 11.72 -25.21 2.35
CA ILE A 387 12.39 -26.17 1.46
C ILE A 387 11.75 -27.55 1.56
N GLN A 388 11.51 -28.03 2.78
CA GLN A 388 10.85 -29.33 2.99
C GLN A 388 9.48 -29.37 2.34
N LYS A 389 8.70 -28.29 2.48
CA LYS A 389 7.36 -28.17 1.87
C LYS A 389 7.44 -28.22 0.35
N VAL A 390 8.29 -27.40 -0.29
CA VAL A 390 8.44 -27.34 -1.75
C VAL A 390 8.90 -28.69 -2.32
N VAL A 391 9.84 -29.37 -1.64
CA VAL A 391 10.32 -30.70 -2.06
C VAL A 391 9.22 -31.75 -1.89
N SER A 392 8.49 -31.73 -0.77
CA SER A 392 7.38 -32.67 -0.51
C SER A 392 6.26 -32.53 -1.54
N ASP A 393 5.87 -31.28 -1.85
CA ASP A 393 4.85 -30.99 -2.87
C ASP A 393 5.31 -31.44 -4.27
N TYR A 394 6.58 -31.25 -4.62
CA TYR A 394 7.11 -31.67 -5.91
C TYR A 394 7.09 -33.19 -6.09
N PHE A 395 7.46 -33.94 -5.06
CA PHE A 395 7.46 -35.42 -5.08
C PHE A 395 6.12 -36.03 -4.65
N GLN A 396 5.07 -35.20 -4.43
CA GLN A 396 3.73 -35.63 -4.02
C GLN A 396 3.75 -36.52 -2.77
N MET A 397 4.50 -36.11 -1.75
CA MET A 397 4.62 -36.82 -0.48
C MET A 397 4.36 -35.89 0.71
N ASP A 398 3.94 -36.45 1.84
CA ASP A 398 3.78 -35.71 3.08
C ASP A 398 5.14 -35.38 3.72
N ILE A 399 5.24 -34.25 4.40
CA ILE A 399 6.45 -33.80 5.13
C ILE A 399 6.86 -34.85 6.16
N ASN A 400 5.91 -35.47 6.86
CA ASN A 400 6.19 -36.54 7.81
C ASN A 400 6.87 -37.75 7.15
N THR A 401 6.50 -38.06 5.92
CA THR A 401 7.12 -39.12 5.10
C THR A 401 8.54 -38.75 4.72
N LEU A 402 8.80 -37.50 4.33
CA LEU A 402 10.13 -36.98 4.03
C LEU A 402 11.07 -37.11 5.24
N GLN A 403 10.57 -36.76 6.43
CA GLN A 403 11.32 -36.81 7.69
C GLN A 403 11.47 -38.24 8.27
N SER A 404 10.70 -39.21 7.79
CA SER A 404 10.69 -40.58 8.31
C SER A 404 12.04 -41.29 8.17
N LYS A 405 12.22 -42.41 8.90
CA LYS A 405 13.42 -43.25 8.81
C LYS A 405 13.42 -44.22 7.61
N THR A 406 12.41 -44.14 6.74
CA THR A 406 12.28 -45.06 5.60
C THR A 406 13.45 -44.96 4.63
N ARG A 407 13.84 -46.13 4.03
CA ARG A 407 14.93 -46.28 3.07
C ARG A 407 14.46 -46.42 1.63
N ARG A 408 13.17 -46.18 1.34
CA ARG A 408 12.62 -46.22 -0.04
C ARG A 408 13.37 -45.21 -0.91
N ARG A 409 13.84 -45.64 -2.07
CA ARG A 409 14.72 -44.86 -2.97
C ARG A 409 14.21 -43.44 -3.25
N HIS A 410 12.96 -43.30 -3.66
CA HIS A 410 12.36 -41.99 -4.00
C HIS A 410 12.30 -41.02 -2.78
N ILE A 411 12.04 -41.53 -1.57
CA ILE A 411 12.00 -40.73 -0.35
C ILE A 411 13.42 -40.34 0.09
N VAL A 412 14.40 -41.26 -0.07
CA VAL A 412 15.80 -40.94 0.21
C VAL A 412 16.33 -39.87 -0.74
N GLN A 413 15.99 -39.93 -2.03
CA GLN A 413 16.37 -38.93 -3.01
C GLN A 413 15.76 -37.56 -2.69
N ALA A 414 14.45 -37.50 -2.40
CA ALA A 414 13.78 -36.27 -1.99
C ALA A 414 14.41 -35.64 -0.74
N ARG A 415 14.73 -36.46 0.26
CA ARG A 415 15.40 -36.01 1.48
C ARG A 415 16.81 -35.47 1.22
N GLN A 416 17.60 -36.16 0.36
CA GLN A 416 18.93 -35.70 -0.04
C GLN A 416 18.86 -34.35 -0.76
N ILE A 417 17.91 -34.17 -1.66
CA ILE A 417 17.65 -32.89 -2.37
C ILE A 417 17.26 -31.82 -1.36
N ALA A 418 16.37 -32.10 -0.40
CA ALA A 418 15.99 -31.14 0.64
C ALA A 418 17.19 -30.69 1.48
N MET A 419 18.07 -31.63 1.90
CA MET A 419 19.30 -31.29 2.62
C MET A 419 20.27 -30.48 1.78
N TYR A 420 20.41 -30.80 0.50
CA TYR A 420 21.25 -30.06 -0.45
C TYR A 420 20.80 -28.61 -0.60
N PHE A 421 19.49 -28.38 -0.82
CA PHE A 421 18.95 -27.04 -0.93
C PHE A 421 18.96 -26.28 0.41
N ALA A 422 18.75 -26.96 1.53
CA ALA A 422 18.88 -26.34 2.85
C ALA A 422 20.31 -25.80 3.08
N LYS A 423 21.33 -26.54 2.68
CA LYS A 423 22.72 -26.07 2.72
C LYS A 423 22.98 -24.92 1.74
N LYS A 424 22.39 -24.98 0.54
CA LYS A 424 22.59 -23.99 -0.52
C LYS A 424 21.91 -22.64 -0.24
N TYR A 425 20.69 -22.67 0.30
CA TYR A 425 19.83 -21.49 0.43
C TYR A 425 19.73 -20.92 1.85
N THR A 426 20.17 -21.69 2.89
CA THR A 426 20.12 -21.23 4.27
C THR A 426 21.52 -21.08 4.88
N LYS A 427 21.63 -20.24 5.92
CA LYS A 427 22.85 -20.09 6.72
C LYS A 427 22.94 -21.11 7.87
N ALA A 428 22.03 -22.09 7.90
CA ALA A 428 21.95 -23.06 8.98
C ALA A 428 23.17 -24.00 8.99
N SER A 429 23.61 -24.41 10.17
CA SER A 429 24.68 -25.39 10.31
C SER A 429 24.22 -26.76 9.82
N LEU A 430 25.15 -27.59 9.36
CA LEU A 430 24.84 -28.96 8.91
C LEU A 430 24.14 -29.78 10.00
N ALA A 431 24.49 -29.56 11.27
CA ALA A 431 23.83 -30.19 12.41
C ALA A 431 22.36 -29.74 12.54
N SER A 432 22.08 -28.45 12.38
CA SER A 432 20.71 -27.88 12.39
C SER A 432 19.88 -28.44 11.23
N ILE A 433 20.44 -28.49 10.01
CA ILE A 433 19.79 -29.07 8.84
C ILE A 433 19.43 -30.53 9.07
N GLY A 434 20.38 -31.32 9.57
CA GLY A 434 20.16 -32.73 9.87
C GLY A 434 19.09 -32.95 10.93
N SER A 435 19.11 -32.15 12.00
CA SER A 435 18.12 -32.21 13.08
C SER A 435 16.70 -31.95 12.58
N GLN A 436 16.52 -30.96 11.70
CA GLN A 436 15.20 -30.56 11.17
C GLN A 436 14.71 -31.48 10.05
N ILE A 437 15.63 -32.09 9.23
CA ILE A 437 15.25 -32.98 8.12
C ILE A 437 15.40 -34.44 8.55
N GLY A 438 14.58 -34.88 9.51
CA GLY A 438 14.44 -36.27 9.92
C GLY A 438 15.44 -36.73 10.96
N LYS A 439 15.92 -35.82 11.85
CA LYS A 439 16.85 -36.12 12.99
C LYS A 439 18.10 -36.89 12.57
N ARG A 440 18.82 -36.37 11.59
CA ARG A 440 20.06 -36.94 11.02
C ARG A 440 21.26 -36.14 11.54
N ASP A 441 22.42 -36.80 11.53
CA ASP A 441 23.70 -36.22 11.88
C ASP A 441 24.27 -35.35 10.72
N HIS A 442 25.25 -34.50 11.04
CA HIS A 442 25.90 -33.62 10.08
C HIS A 442 26.65 -34.39 8.97
N ALA A 443 27.16 -35.59 9.25
CA ALA A 443 27.84 -36.41 8.26
C ALA A 443 26.86 -36.92 7.20
N THR A 444 25.63 -37.28 7.60
CA THR A 444 24.54 -37.64 6.67
C THR A 444 24.18 -36.49 5.75
N VAL A 445 24.11 -35.26 6.24
CA VAL A 445 23.83 -34.07 5.42
C VAL A 445 24.96 -33.83 4.42
N LEU A 446 26.21 -33.92 4.85
CA LEU A 446 27.38 -33.77 3.98
C LEU A 446 27.40 -34.82 2.87
N HIS A 447 27.13 -36.08 3.23
CA HIS A 447 27.03 -37.18 2.26
C HIS A 447 25.89 -36.97 1.28
N ALA A 448 24.72 -36.52 1.76
CA ALA A 448 23.57 -36.19 0.91
C ALA A 448 23.94 -35.13 -0.13
N CYS A 449 24.62 -34.05 0.25
CA CYS A 449 25.06 -33.03 -0.67
C CYS A 449 25.99 -33.57 -1.76
N LYS A 450 27.01 -34.34 -1.38
CA LYS A 450 27.91 -34.98 -2.35
C LYS A 450 27.17 -35.92 -3.30
N THR A 451 26.20 -36.66 -2.79
CA THR A 451 25.39 -37.60 -3.59
C THR A 451 24.53 -36.85 -4.62
N VAL A 452 23.92 -35.74 -4.21
CA VAL A 452 23.12 -34.90 -5.12
C VAL A 452 24.01 -34.30 -6.23
N ASP A 453 25.19 -33.78 -5.88
CA ASP A 453 26.14 -33.26 -6.87
C ASP A 453 26.52 -34.36 -7.88
N ASN A 454 26.92 -35.55 -7.42
CA ASN A 454 27.30 -36.66 -8.29
C ASN A 454 26.15 -37.13 -9.19
N LEU A 455 24.95 -37.32 -8.63
CA LEU A 455 23.76 -37.74 -9.40
C LEU A 455 23.32 -36.70 -10.41
N SER A 456 23.49 -35.44 -10.10
CA SER A 456 23.17 -34.34 -11.06
C SER A 456 24.10 -34.38 -12.28
N PHE A 457 25.31 -34.90 -12.17
CA PHE A 457 26.22 -35.12 -13.30
C PHE A 457 25.90 -36.39 -14.08
N THR A 458 25.52 -37.47 -13.41
CA THR A 458 25.42 -38.83 -14.01
C THR A 458 24.01 -39.21 -14.46
N ASP A 459 22.97 -38.66 -13.82
CA ASP A 459 21.57 -39.00 -14.09
C ASP A 459 20.81 -37.79 -14.63
N LYS A 460 20.39 -37.87 -15.90
CA LYS A 460 19.68 -36.78 -16.60
C LYS A 460 18.31 -36.47 -15.97
N GLN A 461 17.61 -37.48 -15.48
CA GLN A 461 16.31 -37.32 -14.85
C GLN A 461 16.44 -36.68 -13.47
N PHE A 462 17.46 -37.11 -12.69
CA PHE A 462 17.74 -36.50 -11.39
C PHE A 462 18.19 -35.04 -11.51
N ARG A 463 18.98 -34.71 -12.53
CA ARG A 463 19.34 -33.31 -12.86
C ARG A 463 18.13 -32.47 -13.07
N LYS A 464 17.14 -32.93 -13.85
CA LYS A 464 15.90 -32.21 -14.07
C LYS A 464 15.15 -31.92 -12.76
N TYR A 465 15.07 -32.88 -11.84
CA TYR A 465 14.46 -32.64 -10.52
C TYR A 465 15.16 -31.52 -9.76
N VAL A 466 16.49 -31.49 -9.77
CA VAL A 466 17.28 -30.45 -9.09
C VAL A 466 17.09 -29.09 -9.77
N GLU A 467 17.06 -29.01 -11.09
CA GLU A 467 16.82 -27.76 -11.84
C GLU A 467 15.42 -27.22 -11.60
N ASP A 468 14.39 -28.04 -11.70
CA ASP A 468 12.99 -27.64 -11.48
C ASP A 468 12.78 -27.10 -10.04
N LEU A 469 13.33 -27.80 -9.05
CA LEU A 469 13.26 -27.39 -7.65
C LEU A 469 14.11 -26.13 -7.39
N ASN A 470 15.26 -26.00 -8.02
CA ASN A 470 16.08 -24.79 -7.94
C ASN A 470 15.31 -23.55 -8.46
N ASN A 471 14.61 -23.69 -9.58
CA ASN A 471 13.77 -22.63 -10.14
C ASN A 471 12.61 -22.27 -9.20
N LYS A 472 11.95 -23.25 -8.59
CA LYS A 472 10.85 -23.04 -7.62
C LYS A 472 11.32 -22.40 -6.30
N LEU A 473 12.55 -22.62 -5.87
CA LEU A 473 13.11 -22.05 -4.65
C LEU A 473 13.78 -20.69 -4.87
N SER A 474 14.10 -20.34 -6.13
CA SER A 474 14.73 -19.06 -6.50
C SER A 474 13.70 -17.96 -6.84
N ASN A 475 12.46 -18.36 -7.16
CA ASN A 475 11.31 -17.48 -7.37
C ASN A 475 10.49 -17.34 -6.09
#